data_7abc78a1bca361593696879320b09066
#
_entry.id   7abc78a1bca361593696879320b09066
#
_cell.length_a   1.000
_cell.length_b   1.000
_cell.length_c   1.000
_cell.angle_alpha   90.00
_cell.angle_beta   90.00
_cell.angle_gamma   90.00
#
_symmetry.space_group_name_H-M   'P 1'
#
loop_
_entity.id
_entity.type
_entity.pdbx_description
1 polymer ?
#
loop_
_entity_poly.entity_id
_entity_poly.type
_entity_poly.pdbx_seq_one_letter_code
_entity_poly.pdbx_strand_id
1 'polypeptide(L)'
;IADAKGSILSEIGPSLKQMGYNLQVLNLVNLDHSMTFNPLANLHSDQDVVKFAEQVMATDVAGRTNTGQKIDVFWKNAAEALFEAIIFFIRDELPEEEQTMATVNRLFKIVTLKPDRIDTAFSILNSKESDYYFDDYTPDSDDNRLIGDYLFDWVRENDPDSTSIRMWDQVRGMA
;
A
#
# COMPACT_ATOMS: atom_id res chain seq x y z
N ILE A 1 10.88 23.36 -3.55
CA ILE A 1 12.12 23.95 -2.99
C ILE A 1 12.54 23.08 -1.82
N ALA A 2 13.79 22.62 -1.79
CA ALA A 2 14.36 21.93 -0.62
C ALA A 2 14.99 22.99 0.31
N ASP A 3 14.54 22.99 1.58
CA ASP A 3 15.00 23.94 2.61
C ASP A 3 15.47 23.16 3.86
N ALA A 4 16.72 22.74 3.83
CA ALA A 4 17.29 21.86 4.85
C ALA A 4 17.34 22.49 6.27
N LYS A 5 17.29 23.82 6.37
CA LYS A 5 17.38 24.56 7.63
C LYS A 5 16.11 25.31 7.99
N GLY A 6 15.10 25.35 7.12
CA GLY A 6 13.90 26.16 7.29
C GLY A 6 14.08 27.67 7.11
N SER A 7 15.29 28.10 6.71
CA SER A 7 15.62 29.55 6.58
C SER A 7 14.87 30.19 5.41
N ILE A 8 14.74 29.49 4.29
CA ILE A 8 14.03 30.01 3.11
C ILE A 8 12.54 30.21 3.47
N LEU A 9 11.93 29.24 4.13
CA LEU A 9 10.54 29.35 4.55
C LEU A 9 10.33 30.49 5.56
N SER A 10 11.23 30.67 6.51
CA SER A 10 11.12 31.73 7.52
C SER A 10 11.32 33.13 6.93
N GLU A 11 12.20 33.29 5.93
CA GLU A 11 12.51 34.60 5.33
C GLU A 11 11.45 35.04 4.32
N ILE A 12 11.05 34.16 3.40
CA ILE A 12 10.16 34.54 2.28
C ILE A 12 8.71 34.03 2.44
N GLY A 13 8.48 33.04 3.31
CA GLY A 13 7.14 32.45 3.50
C GLY A 13 6.05 33.48 3.83
N PRO A 14 6.26 34.42 4.77
CA PRO A 14 5.29 35.46 5.08
C PRO A 14 4.93 36.33 3.86
N SER A 15 5.94 36.70 3.06
CA SER A 15 5.74 37.51 1.84
C SER A 15 4.96 36.76 0.77
N LEU A 16 5.24 35.45 0.58
CA LEU A 16 4.49 34.62 -0.37
C LEU A 16 3.02 34.46 0.07
N LYS A 17 2.76 34.29 1.37
CA LYS A 17 1.37 34.26 1.89
C LYS A 17 0.63 35.57 1.65
N GLN A 18 1.29 36.70 1.84
CA GLN A 18 0.71 38.02 1.55
C GLN A 18 0.39 38.21 0.05
N MET A 19 1.19 37.61 -0.82
CA MET A 19 0.92 37.58 -2.27
C MET A 19 -0.17 36.59 -2.69
N GLY A 20 -0.77 35.86 -1.76
CA GLY A 20 -1.88 34.91 -2.02
C GLY A 20 -1.43 33.51 -2.40
N TYR A 21 -0.15 33.17 -2.27
CA TYR A 21 0.32 31.81 -2.52
C TYR A 21 -0.11 30.84 -1.43
N ASN A 22 -0.59 29.66 -1.82
CA ASN A 22 -0.81 28.53 -0.91
C ASN A 22 0.52 27.80 -0.68
N LEU A 23 1.07 27.93 0.53
CA LEU A 23 2.33 27.30 0.90
C LEU A 23 2.06 25.93 1.53
N GLN A 24 2.51 24.89 0.85
CA GLN A 24 2.50 23.52 1.36
C GLN A 24 3.92 23.17 1.82
N VAL A 25 4.06 22.73 3.06
CA VAL A 25 5.35 22.44 3.70
C VAL A 25 5.39 20.98 4.14
N LEU A 26 6.24 20.17 3.49
CA LEU A 26 6.58 18.84 3.99
C LEU A 26 7.73 18.96 4.98
N ASN A 27 7.41 18.85 6.28
CA ASN A 27 8.37 18.99 7.36
C ASN A 27 8.74 17.60 7.92
N LEU A 28 9.91 17.10 7.54
CA LEU A 28 10.41 15.80 7.98
C LEU A 28 11.06 15.82 9.37
N VAL A 29 11.28 17.01 9.95
CA VAL A 29 11.85 17.16 11.29
C VAL A 29 10.77 17.22 12.37
N ASN A 30 9.68 17.95 12.07
CA ASN A 30 8.53 18.03 12.96
C ASN A 30 7.25 17.76 12.17
N LEU A 31 6.77 16.52 12.29
CA LEU A 31 5.61 16.05 11.55
C LEU A 31 4.30 16.73 11.97
N ASP A 32 4.19 17.26 13.20
CA ASP A 32 3.01 17.99 13.66
C ASP A 32 2.77 19.30 12.88
N HIS A 33 3.83 19.81 12.27
CA HIS A 33 3.81 21.01 11.42
C HIS A 33 4.02 20.69 9.94
N SER A 34 3.80 19.45 9.54
CA SER A 34 3.94 19.00 8.15
C SER A 34 2.59 18.92 7.46
N MET A 35 2.56 19.22 6.16
CA MET A 35 1.44 18.79 5.34
C MET A 35 1.35 17.27 5.32
N THR A 36 0.15 16.73 5.24
CA THR A 36 -0.07 15.32 4.95
C THR A 36 0.00 15.10 3.43
N PHE A 37 0.58 13.99 3.02
CA PHE A 37 0.64 13.57 1.63
C PHE A 37 0.24 12.10 1.52
N ASN A 38 -0.82 11.86 0.74
CA ASN A 38 -1.23 10.51 0.39
C ASN A 38 -0.81 10.21 -1.05
N PRO A 39 0.20 9.36 -1.28
CA PRO A 39 0.65 9.03 -2.63
C PRO A 39 -0.43 8.31 -3.44
N LEU A 40 -1.30 7.52 -2.81
CA LEU A 40 -2.36 6.75 -3.48
C LEU A 40 -3.40 7.65 -4.14
N ALA A 41 -3.67 8.83 -3.59
CA ALA A 41 -4.61 9.81 -4.15
C ALA A 41 -4.21 10.33 -5.56
N ASN A 42 -3.01 10.00 -6.04
CA ASN A 42 -2.52 10.41 -7.36
C ASN A 42 -2.36 9.23 -8.34
N LEU A 43 -2.83 8.04 -7.99
CA LEU A 43 -2.76 6.85 -8.83
C LEU A 43 -4.05 6.72 -9.65
N HIS A 44 -4.13 7.43 -10.78
CA HIS A 44 -5.34 7.50 -11.61
C HIS A 44 -5.40 6.44 -12.71
N SER A 45 -4.28 5.79 -13.00
CA SER A 45 -4.19 4.74 -14.03
C SER A 45 -3.41 3.53 -13.53
N ASP A 46 -3.58 2.39 -14.20
CA ASP A 46 -2.80 1.18 -13.91
C ASP A 46 -1.29 1.41 -14.05
N GLN A 47 -0.90 2.25 -15.02
CA GLN A 47 0.50 2.62 -15.19
C GLN A 47 1.06 3.41 -14.02
N ASP A 48 0.24 4.22 -13.34
CA ASP A 48 0.68 4.96 -12.15
C ASP A 48 0.92 4.00 -10.99
N VAL A 49 0.07 2.97 -10.83
CA VAL A 49 0.24 1.91 -9.82
C VAL A 49 1.55 1.17 -10.05
N VAL A 50 1.79 0.68 -11.28
CA VAL A 50 3.02 -0.05 -11.63
C VAL A 50 4.26 0.81 -11.38
N LYS A 51 4.28 2.05 -11.86
CA LYS A 51 5.42 2.97 -11.63
C LYS A 51 5.65 3.26 -10.16
N PHE A 52 4.56 3.41 -9.39
CA PHE A 52 4.66 3.63 -7.95
C PHE A 52 5.27 2.42 -7.25
N ALA A 53 4.82 1.21 -7.59
CA ALA A 53 5.37 -0.04 -7.07
C ALA A 53 6.86 -0.19 -7.41
N GLU A 54 7.23 0.02 -8.67
CA GLU A 54 8.63 0.01 -9.11
C GLU A 54 9.50 0.99 -8.33
N GLN A 55 9.03 2.22 -8.09
CA GLN A 55 9.78 3.24 -7.35
C GLN A 55 9.97 2.88 -5.88
N VAL A 56 8.94 2.35 -5.23
CA VAL A 56 9.02 1.90 -3.83
C VAL A 56 10.03 0.75 -3.72
N MET A 57 9.93 -0.24 -4.61
CA MET A 57 10.83 -1.39 -4.62
C MET A 57 12.28 -1.02 -5.00
N ALA A 58 12.48 -0.07 -5.91
CA ALA A 58 13.81 0.42 -6.26
C ALA A 58 14.51 1.10 -5.08
N THR A 59 13.76 1.81 -4.23
CA THR A 59 14.29 2.46 -3.04
C THR A 59 14.77 1.44 -2.00
N ASP A 60 14.01 0.34 -1.81
CA ASP A 60 14.42 -0.76 -0.92
C ASP A 60 15.69 -1.46 -1.42
N VAL A 61 15.76 -1.73 -2.73
CA VAL A 61 16.95 -2.32 -3.36
C VAL A 61 18.20 -1.43 -3.19
N ALA A 62 18.07 -0.12 -3.39
CA ALA A 62 19.18 0.81 -3.20
C ALA A 62 19.70 0.84 -1.76
N GLY A 63 18.81 0.69 -0.77
CA GLY A 63 19.19 0.54 0.64
C GLY A 63 19.96 -0.75 0.94
N ARG A 64 19.58 -1.87 0.32
CA ARG A 64 20.19 -3.19 0.56
C ARG A 64 21.49 -3.43 -0.21
N THR A 65 21.64 -2.87 -1.40
CA THR A 65 22.90 -3.01 -2.18
C THR A 65 24.09 -2.39 -1.47
N ASN A 66 23.89 -1.40 -0.61
CA ASN A 66 24.94 -0.85 0.25
C ASN A 66 25.46 -1.86 1.30
N THR A 67 24.76 -2.95 1.55
CA THR A 67 25.17 -4.02 2.48
C THR A 67 25.82 -5.22 1.80
N GLY A 68 25.98 -5.19 0.47
CA GLY A 68 26.60 -6.27 -0.32
C GLY A 68 25.75 -7.54 -0.48
N GLN A 69 24.47 -7.51 -0.07
CA GLN A 69 23.57 -8.63 -0.27
C GLN A 69 23.02 -8.62 -1.71
N LYS A 70 23.21 -9.75 -2.42
CA LYS A 70 22.52 -10.01 -3.68
C LYS A 70 21.05 -10.27 -3.39
N ILE A 71 20.17 -9.42 -3.89
CA ILE A 71 18.73 -9.68 -3.84
C ILE A 71 18.40 -10.67 -4.94
N ASP A 72 17.76 -11.79 -4.56
CA ASP A 72 17.23 -12.74 -5.52
C ASP A 72 16.11 -12.08 -6.33
N VAL A 73 16.27 -12.06 -7.65
CA VAL A 73 15.33 -11.43 -8.58
C VAL A 73 13.93 -12.03 -8.44
N PHE A 74 13.84 -13.33 -8.14
CA PHE A 74 12.58 -14.00 -7.91
C PHE A 74 11.79 -13.39 -6.73
N TRP A 75 12.44 -13.23 -5.58
CA TRP A 75 11.80 -12.64 -4.40
C TRP A 75 11.44 -11.16 -4.60
N LYS A 76 12.26 -10.44 -5.37
CA LYS A 76 11.92 -9.06 -5.73
C LYS A 76 10.65 -9.01 -6.55
N ASN A 77 10.54 -9.83 -7.60
CA ASN A 77 9.37 -9.85 -8.48
C ASN A 77 8.10 -10.30 -7.74
N ALA A 78 8.23 -11.27 -6.83
CA ALA A 78 7.11 -11.71 -5.99
C ALA A 78 6.62 -10.61 -5.03
N ALA A 79 7.55 -9.87 -4.42
CA ALA A 79 7.23 -8.75 -3.54
C ALA A 79 6.58 -7.59 -4.31
N GLU A 80 7.06 -7.31 -5.53
CA GLU A 80 6.50 -6.28 -6.41
C GLU A 80 5.07 -6.63 -6.84
N ALA A 81 4.83 -7.86 -7.29
CA ALA A 81 3.50 -8.34 -7.65
C ALA A 81 2.52 -8.31 -6.47
N LEU A 82 2.97 -8.67 -5.26
CA LEU A 82 2.16 -8.57 -4.04
C LEU A 82 1.81 -7.12 -3.71
N PHE A 83 2.78 -6.22 -3.85
CA PHE A 83 2.55 -4.80 -3.61
C PHE A 83 1.55 -4.22 -4.62
N GLU A 84 1.69 -4.57 -5.90
CA GLU A 84 0.75 -4.18 -6.94
C GLU A 84 -0.65 -4.73 -6.66
N ALA A 85 -0.80 -6.02 -6.32
CA ALA A 85 -2.09 -6.62 -6.00
C ALA A 85 -2.83 -5.84 -4.90
N ILE A 86 -2.12 -5.48 -3.83
CA ILE A 86 -2.68 -4.73 -2.71
C ILE A 86 -3.04 -3.29 -3.13
N ILE A 87 -2.19 -2.61 -3.91
CA ILE A 87 -2.49 -1.24 -4.35
C ILE A 87 -3.69 -1.21 -5.31
N PHE A 88 -3.76 -2.13 -6.26
CA PHE A 88 -4.91 -2.25 -7.15
C PHE A 88 -6.19 -2.51 -6.35
N PHE A 89 -6.16 -3.47 -5.40
CA PHE A 89 -7.28 -3.72 -4.52
C PHE A 89 -7.73 -2.47 -3.76
N ILE A 90 -6.81 -1.74 -3.15
CA ILE A 90 -7.13 -0.53 -2.38
C ILE A 90 -7.74 0.55 -3.29
N ARG A 91 -7.17 0.76 -4.48
CA ARG A 91 -7.64 1.79 -5.41
C ARG A 91 -9.02 1.49 -5.97
N ASP A 92 -9.27 0.22 -6.32
CA ASP A 92 -10.44 -0.16 -7.12
C ASP A 92 -11.60 -0.60 -6.22
N GLU A 93 -11.33 -1.21 -5.05
CA GLU A 93 -12.37 -1.80 -4.20
C GLU A 93 -12.68 -1.00 -2.93
N LEU A 94 -11.76 -0.15 -2.46
CA LEU A 94 -11.96 0.58 -1.21
C LEU A 94 -12.43 2.02 -1.43
N PRO A 95 -13.23 2.57 -0.49
CA PRO A 95 -13.62 3.98 -0.52
C PRO A 95 -12.39 4.88 -0.35
N GLU A 96 -12.50 6.12 -0.88
CA GLU A 96 -11.38 7.08 -0.96
C GLU A 96 -10.71 7.35 0.40
N GLU A 97 -11.48 7.39 1.48
CA GLU A 97 -10.98 7.60 2.84
C GLU A 97 -10.08 6.47 3.35
N GLU A 98 -10.20 5.28 2.77
CA GLU A 98 -9.40 4.10 3.11
C GLU A 98 -8.23 3.87 2.14
N GLN A 99 -8.17 4.61 1.05
CA GLN A 99 -7.08 4.55 0.08
C GLN A 99 -5.82 5.22 0.63
N THR A 100 -5.21 4.62 1.65
CA THR A 100 -4.05 5.17 2.36
C THR A 100 -2.91 4.18 2.49
N MET A 101 -1.68 4.69 2.70
CA MET A 101 -0.51 3.84 3.00
C MET A 101 -0.65 3.08 4.32
N ALA A 102 -1.49 3.56 5.25
CA ALA A 102 -1.82 2.81 6.47
C ALA A 102 -2.60 1.54 6.14
N THR A 103 -3.56 1.62 5.23
CA THR A 103 -4.33 0.48 4.71
C THR A 103 -3.43 -0.50 3.97
N VAL A 104 -2.52 -0.02 3.11
CA VAL A 104 -1.49 -0.87 2.47
C VAL A 104 -0.73 -1.69 3.52
N ASN A 105 -0.23 -1.03 4.57
CA ASN A 105 0.54 -1.71 5.63
C ASN A 105 -0.31 -2.72 6.42
N ARG A 106 -1.60 -2.45 6.64
CA ARG A 106 -2.53 -3.39 7.27
C ARG A 106 -2.73 -4.62 6.39
N LEU A 107 -3.08 -4.44 5.12
CA LEU A 107 -3.29 -5.55 4.18
C LEU A 107 -2.04 -6.40 4.00
N PHE A 108 -0.86 -5.80 3.88
CA PHE A 108 0.40 -6.55 3.83
C PHE A 108 0.58 -7.52 5.01
N LYS A 109 0.12 -7.13 6.19
CA LYS A 109 0.25 -7.97 7.39
C LYS A 109 -0.70 -9.15 7.41
N ILE A 110 -1.84 -9.05 6.74
CA ILE A 110 -2.89 -10.06 6.83
C ILE A 110 -2.95 -10.99 5.63
N VAL A 111 -2.70 -10.51 4.40
CA VAL A 111 -2.87 -11.32 3.18
C VAL A 111 -1.99 -12.58 3.14
N THR A 112 -0.87 -12.56 3.84
CA THR A 112 0.07 -13.70 3.94
C THR A 112 -0.17 -14.60 5.14
N LEU A 113 -1.16 -14.29 5.98
CA LEU A 113 -1.50 -15.13 7.13
C LEU A 113 -2.27 -16.37 6.70
N LYS A 114 -2.09 -17.46 7.46
CA LYS A 114 -2.91 -18.65 7.31
C LYS A 114 -4.29 -18.47 7.95
N PRO A 115 -5.30 -19.24 7.53
CA PRO A 115 -6.67 -19.15 8.03
C PRO A 115 -6.82 -19.32 9.55
N ASP A 116 -5.94 -20.11 10.19
CA ASP A 116 -5.91 -20.27 11.65
C ASP A 116 -5.57 -18.96 12.41
N ARG A 117 -5.13 -17.93 11.70
CA ARG A 117 -4.80 -16.60 12.24
C ARG A 117 -5.87 -15.55 11.93
N ILE A 118 -7.08 -15.96 11.60
CA ILE A 118 -8.16 -15.04 11.22
C ILE A 118 -8.48 -14.02 12.33
N ASP A 119 -8.45 -14.42 13.60
CA ASP A 119 -8.65 -13.50 14.73
C ASP A 119 -7.57 -12.40 14.77
N THR A 120 -6.33 -12.75 14.35
CA THR A 120 -5.25 -11.77 14.21
C THR A 120 -5.52 -10.81 13.06
N ALA A 121 -6.03 -11.30 11.93
CA ALA A 121 -6.42 -10.47 10.80
C ALA A 121 -7.54 -9.48 11.20
N PHE A 122 -8.58 -9.94 11.86
CA PHE A 122 -9.67 -9.07 12.36
C PHE A 122 -9.19 -8.02 13.34
N SER A 123 -8.18 -8.32 14.17
CA SER A 123 -7.59 -7.33 15.08
C SER A 123 -6.76 -6.26 14.35
N ILE A 124 -6.27 -6.55 13.13
CA ILE A 124 -5.46 -5.64 12.31
C ILE A 124 -6.36 -4.78 11.42
N LEU A 125 -7.45 -5.36 10.88
CA LEU A 125 -8.47 -4.64 10.12
C LEU A 125 -9.36 -3.81 11.05
N ASN A 126 -9.91 -2.72 10.53
CA ASN A 126 -11.01 -2.06 11.20
C ASN A 126 -12.26 -2.94 11.14
N SER A 127 -13.16 -2.82 12.14
CA SER A 127 -14.39 -3.62 12.20
C SER A 127 -15.25 -3.54 10.93
N LYS A 128 -15.25 -2.40 10.25
CA LYS A 128 -15.98 -2.21 8.99
C LYS A 128 -15.42 -3.01 7.82
N GLU A 129 -14.09 -3.17 7.80
CA GLU A 129 -13.41 -3.93 6.73
C GLU A 129 -13.59 -5.43 6.95
N SER A 130 -13.55 -5.90 8.20
CA SER A 130 -13.66 -7.32 8.53
C SER A 130 -15.03 -7.90 8.17
N ASP A 131 -16.11 -7.18 8.48
CA ASP A 131 -17.47 -7.63 8.23
C ASP A 131 -17.79 -7.75 6.73
N TYR A 132 -17.06 -7.00 5.88
CA TYR A 132 -17.32 -6.93 4.45
C TYR A 132 -16.65 -8.06 3.65
N TYR A 133 -15.43 -8.46 4.04
CA TYR A 133 -14.62 -9.39 3.25
C TYR A 133 -14.64 -10.83 3.75
N PHE A 134 -15.16 -11.08 4.95
CA PHE A 134 -15.08 -12.39 5.60
C PHE A 134 -16.41 -12.90 6.14
N ASP A 135 -17.55 -12.38 5.65
CA ASP A 135 -18.91 -12.74 6.11
C ASP A 135 -19.21 -14.25 5.93
N ASP A 136 -18.66 -14.88 4.88
CA ASP A 136 -18.84 -16.31 4.57
C ASP A 136 -17.61 -17.16 4.95
N TYR A 137 -16.68 -16.61 5.75
CA TYR A 137 -15.47 -17.31 6.10
C TYR A 137 -15.72 -18.48 7.05
N THR A 138 -15.52 -19.71 6.54
CA THR A 138 -15.46 -20.93 7.36
C THR A 138 -14.06 -21.50 7.29
N PRO A 139 -13.27 -21.47 8.39
CA PRO A 139 -11.92 -22.02 8.39
C PRO A 139 -11.97 -23.54 8.15
N ASP A 140 -11.37 -24.00 7.06
CA ASP A 140 -11.06 -25.42 6.86
C ASP A 140 -9.61 -25.65 7.31
N SER A 141 -9.42 -26.55 8.27
CA SER A 141 -8.12 -26.79 8.91
C SER A 141 -7.07 -27.46 7.98
N ASP A 142 -7.50 -28.00 6.85
CA ASP A 142 -6.65 -28.67 5.87
C ASP A 142 -6.33 -27.78 4.64
N ASP A 143 -6.83 -26.56 4.61
CA ASP A 143 -6.67 -25.65 3.49
C ASP A 143 -5.25 -25.00 3.50
N ASN A 144 -4.52 -25.14 2.39
CA ASN A 144 -3.24 -24.46 2.17
C ASN A 144 -3.42 -23.02 1.66
N ARG A 145 -4.61 -22.48 1.84
CA ARG A 145 -4.97 -21.11 1.46
C ARG A 145 -4.38 -20.09 2.44
N LEU A 146 -4.25 -18.87 1.97
CA LEU A 146 -3.91 -17.69 2.77
C LEU A 146 -5.16 -16.84 2.96
N ILE A 147 -5.16 -15.95 3.95
CA ILE A 147 -6.26 -14.99 4.14
C ILE A 147 -6.45 -14.12 2.88
N GLY A 148 -5.35 -13.80 2.20
CA GLY A 148 -5.41 -13.11 0.91
C GLY A 148 -6.21 -13.85 -0.16
N ASP A 149 -6.19 -15.19 -0.18
CA ASP A 149 -6.97 -15.96 -1.16
C ASP A 149 -8.48 -15.72 -1.00
N TYR A 150 -8.97 -15.60 0.23
CA TYR A 150 -10.38 -15.27 0.50
C TYR A 150 -10.73 -13.84 0.08
N LEU A 151 -9.83 -12.89 0.39
CA LEU A 151 -10.00 -11.50 -0.02
C LEU A 151 -10.11 -11.37 -1.54
N PHE A 152 -9.20 -12.00 -2.29
CA PHE A 152 -9.20 -11.92 -3.75
C PHE A 152 -10.25 -12.83 -4.41
N ASP A 153 -10.76 -13.85 -3.74
CA ASP A 153 -11.95 -14.58 -4.20
C ASP A 153 -13.20 -13.70 -4.12
N TRP A 154 -13.35 -12.93 -3.03
CA TRP A 154 -14.41 -11.94 -2.95
C TRP A 154 -14.34 -10.91 -4.11
N VAL A 155 -13.15 -10.39 -4.43
CA VAL A 155 -12.97 -9.50 -5.58
C VAL A 155 -13.37 -10.21 -6.88
N ARG A 156 -12.97 -11.46 -7.07
CA ARG A 156 -13.30 -12.25 -8.28
C ARG A 156 -14.81 -12.43 -8.48
N GLU A 157 -15.57 -12.50 -7.41
CA GLU A 157 -17.04 -12.58 -7.46
C GLU A 157 -17.71 -11.24 -7.76
N ASN A 158 -17.14 -10.13 -7.30
CA ASN A 158 -17.72 -8.78 -7.41
C ASN A 158 -17.18 -7.97 -8.60
N ASP A 159 -15.90 -8.08 -8.91
CA ASP A 159 -15.25 -7.46 -10.07
C ASP A 159 -14.27 -8.46 -10.74
N PRO A 160 -14.76 -9.39 -11.57
CA PRO A 160 -13.94 -10.46 -12.18
C PRO A 160 -12.85 -9.93 -13.13
N ASP A 161 -12.94 -8.70 -13.60
CA ASP A 161 -11.97 -8.08 -14.51
C ASP A 161 -10.89 -7.28 -13.77
N SER A 162 -10.93 -7.26 -12.42
CA SER A 162 -9.99 -6.50 -11.60
C SER A 162 -8.53 -6.92 -11.84
N THR A 163 -7.67 -5.95 -12.03
CA THR A 163 -6.22 -6.17 -12.17
C THR A 163 -5.61 -6.74 -10.89
N SER A 164 -6.20 -6.47 -9.73
CA SER A 164 -5.75 -6.98 -8.44
C SER A 164 -5.73 -8.51 -8.39
N ILE A 165 -6.74 -9.18 -8.96
CA ILE A 165 -6.84 -10.65 -9.06
C ILE A 165 -5.66 -11.20 -9.84
N ARG A 166 -5.38 -10.63 -11.01
CA ARG A 166 -4.28 -11.09 -11.88
C ARG A 166 -2.93 -10.98 -11.18
N MET A 167 -2.71 -9.91 -10.43
CA MET A 167 -1.48 -9.73 -9.67
C MET A 167 -1.40 -10.72 -8.48
N TRP A 168 -2.52 -10.97 -7.79
CA TRP A 168 -2.58 -11.98 -6.73
C TRP A 168 -2.31 -13.39 -7.26
N ASP A 169 -2.94 -13.79 -8.36
CA ASP A 169 -2.72 -15.09 -9.01
C ASP A 169 -1.24 -15.26 -9.42
N GLN A 170 -0.59 -14.20 -9.87
CA GLN A 170 0.85 -14.20 -10.14
C GLN A 170 1.66 -14.48 -8.86
N VAL A 171 1.34 -13.84 -7.75
CA VAL A 171 1.98 -14.10 -6.44
C VAL A 171 1.82 -15.56 -6.04
N ARG A 172 0.59 -16.10 -6.14
CA ARG A 172 0.28 -17.48 -5.79
C ARG A 172 0.98 -18.48 -6.69
N GLY A 173 1.15 -18.17 -7.96
CA GLY A 173 1.90 -18.99 -8.92
C GLY A 173 3.41 -19.02 -8.67
N MET A 174 3.95 -18.02 -7.96
CA MET A 174 5.35 -17.97 -7.53
C MET A 174 5.61 -18.70 -6.19
N ALA A 175 4.60 -18.85 -5.35
CA ALA A 175 4.70 -19.46 -4.03
C ALA A 175 4.61 -21.00 -4.11
#